data_c8f15428532b8c0057dc618dde907548
#
_entry.id   c8f15428532b8c0057dc618dde907548
#
_cell.length_a   1.000
_cell.length_b   1.000
_cell.length_c   1.000
_cell.angle_alpha   90.00
_cell.angle_beta   90.00
_cell.angle_gamma   90.00
#
_symmetry.space_group_name_H-M   'P 1'
#
loop_
_entity.id
_entity.type
_entity.pdbx_description
1 polymer ?
#
loop_
_entity_poly.entity_id
_entity_poly.type
_entity_poly.pdbx_seq_one_letter_code
_entity_poly.pdbx_strand_id
1 'polypeptide(L)'
;MDGKLESHPTQQLRYYHRNPRKGDVNVITDSIIQNGIYKPLVVNRGTHTGRPMEVACGNHTLKALQQLGTPTADCWVIDVTEEQLARIVTVDNRASDLATYNDETLLDILQDLPDLTGTGYTDNDLADLIASMTGEELEPEDDPTPNPYEDFITIRMQLPPHLAQQWLALSNGFDSPEEALEYLLDNRVSEY
;
A
#
# COMPACT_ATOMS: atom_id res chain seq x y z
N MET A 1 -5.97 29.03 11.19
CA MET A 1 -6.01 28.35 9.87
C MET A 1 -7.45 27.95 9.63
N ASP A 2 -8.09 28.56 8.64
CA ASP A 2 -9.49 28.26 8.33
C ASP A 2 -9.48 27.45 7.03
N GLY A 3 -9.95 26.21 7.11
CA GLY A 3 -10.13 25.35 5.95
C GLY A 3 -11.59 25.37 5.50
N LYS A 4 -11.84 24.98 4.26
CA LYS A 4 -13.19 24.90 3.68
C LYS A 4 -13.34 23.58 2.92
N LEU A 5 -14.50 22.95 3.09
CA LEU A 5 -14.85 21.77 2.29
C LEU A 5 -15.28 22.22 0.89
N GLU A 6 -14.60 21.70 -0.12
CA GLU A 6 -14.85 21.99 -1.53
C GLU A 6 -14.70 20.68 -2.32
N SER A 7 -15.47 20.52 -3.42
CA SER A 7 -15.30 19.37 -4.31
C SER A 7 -14.48 19.79 -5.54
N HIS A 8 -13.45 19.02 -5.87
CA HIS A 8 -12.53 19.33 -6.97
C HIS A 8 -12.35 18.13 -7.93
N PRO A 9 -12.18 18.37 -9.24
CA PRO A 9 -11.80 17.32 -10.17
C PRO A 9 -10.51 16.65 -9.76
N THR A 10 -10.47 15.32 -9.65
CA THR A 10 -9.29 14.54 -9.23
C THR A 10 -8.08 14.80 -10.12
N GLN A 11 -8.30 15.08 -11.43
CA GLN A 11 -7.25 15.39 -12.38
C GLN A 11 -6.61 16.78 -12.20
N GLN A 12 -7.24 17.67 -11.43
CA GLN A 12 -6.69 19.00 -11.12
C GLN A 12 -5.88 18.99 -9.83
N LEU A 13 -6.02 17.95 -9.02
CA LEU A 13 -5.27 17.78 -7.78
C LEU A 13 -3.85 17.31 -8.11
N ARG A 14 -2.88 17.78 -7.34
CA ARG A 14 -1.46 17.47 -7.50
C ARG A 14 -0.94 16.75 -6.26
N TYR A 15 -0.09 15.76 -6.47
CA TYR A 15 0.61 15.12 -5.36
C TYR A 15 1.55 16.09 -4.66
N TYR A 16 1.74 15.93 -3.37
CA TYR A 16 2.79 16.65 -2.66
C TYR A 16 4.14 16.32 -3.27
N HIS A 17 4.86 17.34 -3.73
CA HIS A 17 6.09 17.20 -4.51
C HIS A 17 7.24 16.52 -3.76
N ARG A 18 7.17 16.44 -2.43
CA ARG A 18 8.18 15.83 -1.54
C ARG A 18 7.56 14.76 -0.63
N ASN A 19 6.54 14.02 -1.08
CA ASN A 19 5.90 13.01 -0.24
C ASN A 19 6.90 11.89 0.11
N PRO A 20 7.26 11.72 1.40
CA PRO A 20 8.24 10.70 1.80
C PRO A 20 7.63 9.30 1.90
N ARG A 21 6.30 9.19 2.04
CA ARG A 21 5.61 7.91 2.30
C ARG A 21 5.40 7.12 1.02
N LYS A 22 5.70 5.83 1.08
CA LYS A 22 5.36 4.84 0.06
C LYS A 22 4.29 3.92 0.66
N GLY A 23 3.07 4.00 0.19
CA GLY A 23 1.96 3.18 0.64
C GLY A 23 1.46 2.25 -0.45
N ASP A 24 0.78 1.18 -0.05
CA ASP A 24 0.08 0.31 -0.97
C ASP A 24 -1.23 0.97 -1.41
N VAL A 25 -1.30 1.28 -2.70
CA VAL A 25 -2.47 1.92 -3.31
C VAL A 25 -3.61 0.92 -3.50
N ASN A 26 -3.29 -0.39 -3.65
CA ASN A 26 -4.30 -1.42 -3.88
C ASN A 26 -5.20 -1.57 -2.65
N VAL A 27 -4.62 -1.61 -1.45
CA VAL A 27 -5.37 -1.66 -0.18
C VAL A 27 -6.37 -0.50 -0.09
N ILE A 28 -5.94 0.71 -0.46
CA ILE A 28 -6.82 1.89 -0.45
C ILE A 28 -7.89 1.80 -1.55
N THR A 29 -7.53 1.28 -2.72
CA THR A 29 -8.46 1.08 -3.83
C THR A 29 -9.56 0.10 -3.45
N ASP A 30 -9.21 -1.04 -2.86
CA ASP A 30 -10.16 -2.05 -2.38
C ASP A 30 -11.08 -1.49 -1.30
N SER A 31 -10.51 -0.72 -0.35
CA SER A 31 -11.30 -0.03 0.66
C SER A 31 -12.29 0.98 0.06
N ILE A 32 -11.90 1.75 -0.96
CA ILE A 32 -12.80 2.68 -1.64
C ILE A 32 -13.92 1.95 -2.39
N ILE A 33 -13.62 0.83 -3.01
CA ILE A 33 -14.61 0.01 -3.71
C ILE A 33 -15.66 -0.54 -2.74
N GLN A 34 -15.21 -1.06 -1.60
CA GLN A 34 -16.07 -1.70 -0.61
C GLN A 34 -16.82 -0.68 0.27
N ASN A 35 -16.12 0.33 0.77
CA ASN A 35 -16.63 1.22 1.80
C ASN A 35 -17.02 2.61 1.28
N GLY A 36 -16.68 2.93 0.03
CA GLY A 36 -16.80 4.28 -0.53
C GLY A 36 -15.73 5.25 0.01
N ILE A 37 -15.88 6.52 -0.37
CA ILE A 37 -15.00 7.60 0.08
C ILE A 37 -15.58 8.19 1.37
N TYR A 38 -14.94 7.95 2.49
CA TYR A 38 -15.43 8.39 3.82
C TYR A 38 -14.58 9.51 4.44
N LYS A 39 -13.44 9.87 3.82
CA LYS A 39 -12.51 10.88 4.32
C LYS A 39 -12.09 11.82 3.19
N PRO A 40 -12.24 13.17 3.38
CA PRO A 40 -11.79 14.13 2.38
C PRO A 40 -10.26 14.19 2.31
N LEU A 41 -9.75 14.59 1.14
CA LEU A 41 -8.33 14.94 0.98
C LEU A 41 -8.05 16.28 1.65
N VAL A 42 -6.85 16.47 2.22
CA VAL A 42 -6.39 17.79 2.66
C VAL A 42 -5.55 18.41 1.56
N VAL A 43 -5.98 19.55 1.05
CA VAL A 43 -5.41 20.20 -0.12
C VAL A 43 -4.96 21.62 0.19
N ASN A 44 -3.75 21.96 -0.18
CA ASN A 44 -3.26 23.34 -0.09
C ASN A 44 -3.68 24.12 -1.34
N ARG A 45 -4.37 25.26 -1.15
CA ARG A 45 -4.77 26.17 -2.24
C ARG A 45 -3.56 26.67 -3.02
N GLY A 46 -2.46 26.93 -2.33
CA GLY A 46 -1.16 27.21 -2.93
C GLY A 46 -0.89 28.67 -3.21
N THR A 47 -1.63 29.63 -2.65
CA THR A 47 -1.36 31.06 -2.87
C THR A 47 -0.01 31.49 -2.27
N HIS A 48 0.43 30.83 -1.20
CA HIS A 48 1.71 31.10 -0.54
C HIS A 48 2.87 30.24 -1.06
N THR A 49 2.58 29.13 -1.75
CA THR A 49 3.62 28.21 -2.24
C THR A 49 3.86 28.27 -3.74
N GLY A 50 2.96 28.91 -4.49
CA GLY A 50 2.97 28.92 -5.95
C GLY A 50 2.64 27.55 -6.60
N ARG A 51 2.25 26.54 -5.80
CA ARG A 51 1.85 25.21 -6.24
C ARG A 51 0.37 24.96 -5.90
N PRO A 52 -0.53 25.31 -6.83
CA PRO A 52 -1.95 25.22 -6.57
C PRO A 52 -2.42 23.77 -6.45
N MET A 53 -3.39 23.56 -5.54
CA MET A 53 -4.14 22.31 -5.36
C MET A 53 -3.24 21.10 -5.06
N GLU A 54 -2.19 21.31 -4.26
CA GLU A 54 -1.27 20.27 -3.82
C GLU A 54 -1.85 19.53 -2.60
N VAL A 55 -1.91 18.20 -2.67
CA VAL A 55 -2.50 17.34 -1.62
C VAL A 55 -1.52 17.17 -0.47
N ALA A 56 -1.82 17.76 0.67
CA ALA A 56 -1.04 17.60 1.90
C ALA A 56 -1.23 16.21 2.52
N CYS A 57 -2.49 15.77 2.71
CA CYS A 57 -2.80 14.45 3.26
C CYS A 57 -3.74 13.70 2.32
N GLY A 58 -3.51 12.39 2.14
CA GLY A 58 -4.27 11.54 1.23
C GLY A 58 -3.68 11.37 -0.17
N ASN A 59 -2.36 11.50 -0.33
CA ASN A 59 -1.70 11.32 -1.64
C ASN A 59 -1.95 9.95 -2.28
N HIS A 60 -1.91 8.86 -1.49
CA HIS A 60 -2.23 7.51 -1.98
C HIS A 60 -3.72 7.35 -2.28
N THR A 61 -4.60 8.00 -1.49
CA THR A 61 -6.04 8.07 -1.76
C THR A 61 -6.31 8.79 -3.10
N LEU A 62 -5.65 9.93 -3.36
CA LEU A 62 -5.76 10.58 -4.67
C LEU A 62 -5.34 9.65 -5.81
N LYS A 63 -4.26 8.89 -5.64
CA LYS A 63 -3.79 7.93 -6.64
C LYS A 63 -4.83 6.83 -6.88
N ALA A 64 -5.41 6.27 -5.83
CA ALA A 64 -6.49 5.28 -5.94
C ALA A 64 -7.71 5.85 -6.66
N LEU A 65 -8.16 7.06 -6.31
CA LEU A 65 -9.29 7.74 -6.97
C LEU A 65 -9.05 7.99 -8.46
N GLN A 66 -7.82 8.38 -8.83
CA GLN A 66 -7.44 8.57 -10.23
C GLN A 66 -7.40 7.25 -11.01
N GLN A 67 -6.92 6.16 -10.40
CA GLN A 67 -6.94 4.82 -11.00
C GLN A 67 -8.36 4.30 -11.19
N LEU A 68 -9.26 4.58 -10.26
CA LEU A 68 -10.69 4.24 -10.35
C LEU A 68 -11.46 5.14 -11.32
N GLY A 69 -10.83 6.17 -11.89
CA GLY A 69 -11.49 7.12 -12.77
C GLY A 69 -12.54 8.00 -12.07
N THR A 70 -12.43 8.15 -10.75
CA THR A 70 -13.36 8.99 -9.95
C THR A 70 -13.24 10.45 -10.40
N PRO A 71 -14.32 11.09 -10.84
CA PRO A 71 -14.23 12.40 -11.49
C PRO A 71 -13.89 13.54 -10.52
N THR A 72 -14.42 13.50 -9.31
CA THR A 72 -14.24 14.54 -8.28
C THR A 72 -13.95 13.91 -6.93
N ALA A 73 -13.28 14.67 -6.05
CA ALA A 73 -13.07 14.30 -4.66
C ALA A 73 -13.38 15.48 -3.75
N ASP A 74 -13.92 15.17 -2.57
CA ASP A 74 -14.10 16.16 -1.52
C ASP A 74 -12.76 16.48 -0.87
N CYS A 75 -12.50 17.77 -0.73
CA CYS A 75 -11.23 18.30 -0.28
C CYS A 75 -11.46 19.29 0.88
N TRP A 76 -10.75 19.10 1.96
CA TRP A 76 -10.57 20.14 2.97
C TRP A 76 -9.47 21.07 2.48
N VAL A 77 -9.86 22.20 1.90
CA VAL A 77 -8.93 23.14 1.28
C VAL A 77 -8.42 24.14 2.32
N ILE A 78 -7.13 24.12 2.54
CA ILE A 78 -6.37 25.06 3.38
C ILE A 78 -5.51 25.95 2.50
N ASP A 79 -4.98 27.05 3.08
CA ASP A 79 -4.04 27.92 2.38
C ASP A 79 -2.91 28.30 3.33
N VAL A 80 -1.78 27.62 3.17
CA VAL A 80 -0.67 27.64 4.12
C VAL A 80 0.66 27.86 3.42
N THR A 81 1.64 28.32 4.20
CA THR A 81 3.01 28.51 3.73
C THR A 81 3.71 27.16 3.51
N GLU A 82 4.85 27.18 2.80
CA GLU A 82 5.69 25.99 2.58
C GLU A 82 6.09 25.29 3.89
N GLU A 83 6.49 26.08 4.88
CA GLU A 83 6.90 25.53 6.17
C GLU A 83 5.73 24.86 6.90
N GLN A 84 4.54 25.48 6.91
CA GLN A 84 3.35 24.92 7.51
C GLN A 84 2.91 23.64 6.79
N LEU A 85 2.95 23.64 5.45
CA LEU A 85 2.62 22.48 4.63
C LEU A 85 3.56 21.30 4.94
N ALA A 86 4.86 21.54 5.00
CA ALA A 86 5.84 20.52 5.35
C ALA A 86 5.60 19.94 6.75
N ARG A 87 5.27 20.77 7.74
CA ARG A 87 4.92 20.32 9.11
C ARG A 87 3.67 19.45 9.13
N ILE A 88 2.61 19.84 8.37
CA ILE A 88 1.36 19.07 8.26
C ILE A 88 1.64 17.70 7.67
N VAL A 89 2.33 17.63 6.53
CA VAL A 89 2.66 16.36 5.88
C VAL A 89 3.50 15.46 6.80
N THR A 90 4.47 16.05 7.49
CA THR A 90 5.36 15.30 8.38
C THR A 90 4.60 14.72 9.58
N VAL A 91 3.76 15.53 10.25
CA VAL A 91 3.03 15.07 11.44
C VAL A 91 1.93 14.06 11.10
N ASP A 92 1.24 14.22 9.97
CA ASP A 92 0.22 13.29 9.50
C ASP A 92 0.81 11.87 9.29
N ASN A 93 1.97 11.79 8.65
CA ASN A 93 2.69 10.54 8.49
C ASN A 93 3.19 9.99 9.84
N ARG A 94 3.85 10.84 10.66
CA ARG A 94 4.47 10.42 11.91
C ARG A 94 3.45 9.96 12.96
N ALA A 95 2.30 10.61 13.03
CA ALA A 95 1.24 10.23 13.96
C ALA A 95 0.72 8.82 13.67
N SER A 96 0.59 8.45 12.40
CA SER A 96 0.22 7.10 11.99
C SER A 96 1.28 6.06 12.39
N ASP A 97 2.57 6.41 12.28
CA ASP A 97 3.68 5.50 12.61
C ASP A 97 3.86 5.30 14.13
N LEU A 98 3.38 6.26 14.95
CA LEU A 98 3.43 6.19 16.41
C LEU A 98 2.19 5.53 17.03
N ALA A 99 1.15 5.31 16.23
CA ALA A 99 -0.06 4.64 16.70
C ALA A 99 0.20 3.13 16.87
N THR A 100 -0.44 2.55 17.88
CA THR A 100 -0.49 1.10 18.12
C THR A 100 -1.94 0.68 18.24
N TYR A 101 -2.20 -0.60 18.06
CA TYR A 101 -3.54 -1.17 18.26
C TYR A 101 -3.67 -1.77 19.66
N ASN A 102 -4.89 -1.84 20.16
CA ASN A 102 -5.26 -2.79 21.19
C ASN A 102 -5.69 -4.07 20.47
N ASP A 103 -4.87 -5.11 20.58
CA ASP A 103 -5.03 -6.33 19.79
C ASP A 103 -6.35 -7.07 20.11
N GLU A 104 -6.80 -7.08 21.37
CA GLU A 104 -8.08 -7.67 21.75
C GLU A 104 -9.25 -6.96 21.06
N THR A 105 -9.25 -5.62 21.10
CA THR A 105 -10.31 -4.83 20.46
C THR A 105 -10.26 -4.94 18.95
N LEU A 106 -9.06 -5.01 18.36
CA LEU A 106 -8.89 -5.21 16.92
C LEU A 106 -9.43 -6.57 16.49
N LEU A 107 -9.12 -7.63 17.24
CA LEU A 107 -9.61 -8.98 16.98
C LEU A 107 -11.13 -9.03 17.03
N ASP A 108 -11.75 -8.46 18.08
CA ASP A 108 -13.21 -8.40 18.21
C ASP A 108 -13.86 -7.72 16.99
N ILE A 109 -13.30 -6.58 16.54
CA ILE A 109 -13.81 -5.85 15.37
C ILE A 109 -13.71 -6.71 14.10
N LEU A 110 -12.55 -7.36 13.86
CA LEU A 110 -12.33 -8.16 12.66
C LEU A 110 -13.23 -9.41 12.63
N GLN A 111 -13.48 -10.03 13.77
CA GLN A 111 -14.37 -11.18 13.90
C GLN A 111 -15.87 -10.84 13.78
N ASP A 112 -16.27 -9.62 14.13
CA ASP A 112 -17.65 -9.14 13.99
C ASP A 112 -18.02 -8.81 12.54
N LEU A 113 -17.03 -8.68 11.63
CA LEU A 113 -17.27 -8.41 10.22
C LEU A 113 -17.68 -9.68 9.47
N PRO A 114 -18.56 -9.58 8.47
CA PRO A 114 -18.96 -10.73 7.65
C PRO A 114 -17.81 -11.28 6.78
N ASP A 115 -16.86 -10.41 6.41
CA ASP A 115 -15.61 -10.72 5.72
C ASP A 115 -14.62 -9.55 5.91
N LEU A 116 -13.35 -9.75 5.53
CA LEU A 116 -12.29 -8.74 5.70
C LEU A 116 -12.10 -7.83 4.47
N THR A 117 -12.93 -7.93 3.46
CA THR A 117 -12.81 -7.16 2.22
C THR A 117 -12.85 -5.65 2.50
N GLY A 118 -11.88 -4.91 1.99
CA GLY A 118 -11.78 -3.46 2.16
C GLY A 118 -11.29 -2.98 3.53
N THR A 119 -10.91 -3.90 4.44
CA THR A 119 -10.30 -3.55 5.73
C THR A 119 -8.79 -3.35 5.63
N GLY A 120 -8.16 -3.99 4.64
CA GLY A 120 -6.70 -4.08 4.52
C GLY A 120 -6.08 -5.23 5.30
N TYR A 121 -6.88 -6.00 6.04
CA TYR A 121 -6.48 -7.23 6.69
C TYR A 121 -6.83 -8.43 5.83
N THR A 122 -6.02 -9.47 5.91
CA THR A 122 -6.24 -10.79 5.29
C THR A 122 -6.59 -11.83 6.35
N ASP A 123 -7.06 -13.01 5.92
CA ASP A 123 -7.29 -14.13 6.83
C ASP A 123 -5.99 -14.56 7.53
N ASN A 124 -4.85 -14.45 6.86
CA ASN A 124 -3.55 -14.71 7.47
C ASN A 124 -3.19 -13.68 8.56
N ASP A 125 -3.47 -12.38 8.32
CA ASP A 125 -3.25 -11.35 9.35
C ASP A 125 -4.13 -11.62 10.58
N LEU A 126 -5.38 -12.08 10.38
CA LEU A 126 -6.28 -12.45 11.47
C LEU A 126 -5.76 -13.67 12.25
N ALA A 127 -5.28 -14.69 11.54
CA ALA A 127 -4.68 -15.88 12.16
C ALA A 127 -3.43 -15.53 12.96
N ASP A 128 -2.53 -14.69 12.41
CA ASP A 128 -1.33 -14.21 13.09
C ASP A 128 -1.68 -13.41 14.36
N LEU A 129 -2.73 -12.58 14.31
CA LEU A 129 -3.20 -11.83 15.46
C LEU A 129 -3.70 -12.76 16.57
N ILE A 130 -4.51 -13.77 16.24
CA ILE A 130 -5.00 -14.79 17.19
C ILE A 130 -3.82 -15.54 17.83
N ALA A 131 -2.87 -16.01 17.03
CA ALA A 131 -1.71 -16.74 17.50
C ALA A 131 -0.86 -15.89 18.46
N SER A 132 -0.65 -14.61 18.15
CA SER A 132 0.10 -13.70 19.02
C SER A 132 -0.55 -13.52 20.40
N MET A 133 -1.87 -13.60 20.49
CA MET A 133 -2.62 -13.44 21.73
C MET A 133 -2.76 -14.73 22.54
N THR A 134 -2.88 -15.87 21.87
CA THR A 134 -3.05 -17.18 22.53
C THR A 134 -1.73 -17.81 22.93
N GLY A 135 -0.61 -17.34 22.39
CA GLY A 135 0.71 -17.96 22.56
C GLY A 135 0.80 -19.34 21.87
N GLU A 136 -0.18 -19.67 21.05
CA GLU A 136 -0.10 -20.81 20.16
C GLU A 136 0.85 -20.45 19.01
N GLU A 137 1.99 -21.12 18.93
CA GLU A 137 2.69 -21.19 17.65
C GLU A 137 1.68 -21.83 16.67
N LEU A 138 1.30 -21.07 15.62
CA LEU A 138 0.56 -21.65 14.51
C LEU A 138 1.47 -22.74 13.95
N GLU A 139 1.20 -23.99 14.33
CA GLU A 139 1.71 -25.09 13.55
C GLU A 139 1.14 -24.87 12.13
N PRO A 140 1.99 -24.85 11.08
CA PRO A 140 1.47 -24.74 9.73
C PRO A 140 0.37 -25.77 9.59
N GLU A 141 -0.84 -25.34 9.18
CA GLU A 141 -1.95 -26.28 8.95
C GLU A 141 -1.38 -27.41 8.10
N ASP A 142 -1.35 -28.61 8.68
CA ASP A 142 -1.07 -29.83 7.97
C ASP A 142 -2.25 -30.04 7.00
N ASP A 143 -2.24 -29.30 5.90
CA ASP A 143 -3.10 -29.59 4.76
C ASP A 143 -2.67 -30.99 4.27
N PRO A 144 -3.52 -32.02 4.44
CA PRO A 144 -3.19 -33.37 4.01
C PRO A 144 -3.08 -33.51 2.50
N THR A 145 -3.31 -32.44 1.74
CA THR A 145 -2.90 -32.36 0.35
C THR A 145 -1.37 -32.21 0.32
N PRO A 146 -0.62 -33.15 -0.31
CA PRO A 146 0.82 -33.00 -0.45
C PRO A 146 1.10 -31.63 -1.08
N ASN A 147 1.69 -30.73 -0.31
CA ASN A 147 2.08 -29.43 -0.82
C ASN A 147 3.15 -29.69 -1.92
N PRO A 148 2.85 -29.50 -3.21
CA PRO A 148 3.82 -29.77 -4.26
C PRO A 148 5.05 -28.85 -4.18
N TYR A 149 5.07 -27.92 -3.21
CA TYR A 149 6.12 -26.93 -2.98
C TYR A 149 6.84 -27.10 -1.64
N GLU A 150 6.65 -28.27 -0.94
CA GLU A 150 7.25 -28.54 0.38
C GLU A 150 8.80 -28.51 0.35
N ASP A 151 9.39 -28.77 -0.81
CA ASP A 151 10.84 -28.73 -1.06
C ASP A 151 11.32 -27.39 -1.64
N PHE A 152 10.44 -26.37 -1.75
CA PHE A 152 10.77 -25.10 -2.37
C PHE A 152 11.04 -23.99 -1.36
N ILE A 153 12.12 -23.25 -1.56
CA ILE A 153 12.43 -22.04 -0.82
C ILE A 153 11.96 -20.83 -1.62
N THR A 154 11.05 -20.04 -1.05
CA THR A 154 10.61 -18.79 -1.70
C THR A 154 11.68 -17.71 -1.57
N ILE A 155 12.23 -17.25 -2.70
CA ILE A 155 13.18 -16.13 -2.75
C ILE A 155 12.46 -14.90 -3.32
N ARG A 156 12.43 -13.80 -2.55
CA ARG A 156 11.91 -12.51 -3.02
C ARG A 156 13.07 -11.55 -3.25
N MET A 157 13.21 -11.04 -4.47
CA MET A 157 14.24 -10.08 -4.84
C MET A 157 13.61 -8.80 -5.40
N GLN A 158 14.16 -7.64 -5.00
CA GLN A 158 13.86 -6.37 -5.67
C GLN A 158 14.99 -6.10 -6.68
N LEU A 159 14.64 -6.10 -7.95
CA LEU A 159 15.60 -5.85 -9.03
C LEU A 159 15.53 -4.39 -9.49
N PRO A 160 16.66 -3.73 -9.74
CA PRO A 160 16.70 -2.47 -10.48
C PRO A 160 16.01 -2.63 -11.85
N PRO A 161 15.38 -1.55 -12.40
CA PRO A 161 14.59 -1.66 -13.63
C PRO A 161 15.30 -2.31 -14.81
N HIS A 162 16.59 -2.04 -14.99
CA HIS A 162 17.40 -2.62 -16.07
C HIS A 162 17.61 -4.14 -15.92
N LEU A 163 17.79 -4.63 -14.68
CA LEU A 163 17.91 -6.08 -14.42
C LEU A 163 16.56 -6.78 -14.48
N ALA A 164 15.48 -6.10 -14.06
CA ALA A 164 14.12 -6.63 -14.19
C ALA A 164 13.74 -6.84 -15.66
N GLN A 165 14.10 -5.89 -16.56
CA GLN A 165 13.86 -6.05 -17.99
C GLN A 165 14.69 -7.20 -18.60
N GLN A 166 15.95 -7.35 -18.21
CA GLN A 166 16.80 -8.46 -18.66
C GLN A 166 16.26 -9.81 -18.17
N TRP A 167 15.82 -9.87 -16.91
CA TRP A 167 15.19 -11.06 -16.35
C TRP A 167 13.91 -11.46 -17.10
N LEU A 168 13.00 -10.50 -17.34
CA LEU A 168 11.78 -10.73 -18.08
C LEU A 168 12.05 -11.20 -19.52
N ALA A 169 13.06 -10.62 -20.17
CA ALA A 169 13.45 -11.03 -21.53
C ALA A 169 14.01 -12.45 -21.56
N LEU A 170 14.77 -12.83 -20.54
CA LEU A 170 15.33 -14.17 -20.41
C LEU A 170 14.22 -15.19 -20.09
N SER A 171 13.43 -14.93 -19.05
CA SER A 171 12.42 -15.87 -18.56
C SER A 171 11.30 -16.15 -19.57
N ASN A 172 11.00 -15.22 -20.48
CA ASN A 172 10.05 -15.44 -21.56
C ASN A 172 10.49 -16.54 -22.58
N GLY A 173 11.74 -16.98 -22.53
CA GLY A 173 12.26 -18.06 -23.36
C GLY A 173 12.15 -19.46 -22.75
N PHE A 174 11.60 -19.57 -21.53
CA PHE A 174 11.47 -20.80 -20.76
C PHE A 174 10.00 -21.04 -20.38
N ASP A 175 9.67 -22.28 -20.06
CA ASP A 175 8.31 -22.66 -19.66
C ASP A 175 7.93 -22.14 -18.26
N SER A 176 8.95 -21.89 -17.41
CA SER A 176 8.77 -21.27 -16.07
C SER A 176 9.94 -20.35 -15.68
N PRO A 177 9.74 -19.41 -14.76
CA PRO A 177 10.81 -18.58 -14.20
C PRO A 177 11.89 -19.40 -13.48
N GLU A 178 11.51 -20.51 -12.85
CA GLU A 178 12.39 -21.42 -12.13
C GLU A 178 13.37 -22.08 -13.09
N GLU A 179 12.91 -22.57 -14.24
CA GLU A 179 13.72 -23.17 -15.29
C GLU A 179 14.73 -22.15 -15.87
N ALA A 180 14.30 -20.90 -16.03
CA ALA A 180 15.20 -19.82 -16.43
C ALA A 180 16.30 -19.55 -15.39
N LEU A 181 15.97 -19.66 -14.10
CA LEU A 181 16.92 -19.49 -13.00
C LEU A 181 17.91 -20.66 -12.95
N GLU A 182 17.42 -21.90 -13.08
CA GLU A 182 18.25 -23.11 -13.12
C GLU A 182 19.27 -23.03 -14.27
N TYR A 183 18.81 -22.64 -15.46
CA TYR A 183 19.68 -22.41 -16.61
C TYR A 183 20.81 -21.40 -16.32
N LEU A 184 20.49 -20.29 -15.62
CA LEU A 184 21.51 -19.29 -15.26
C LEU A 184 22.50 -19.80 -14.23
N LEU A 185 22.06 -20.59 -13.26
CA LEU A 185 22.93 -21.14 -12.21
C LEU A 185 23.87 -22.19 -12.80
N ASP A 186 23.37 -23.08 -13.65
CA ASP A 186 24.15 -24.12 -14.28
C ASP A 186 25.23 -23.59 -15.25
N ASN A 187 24.90 -22.52 -15.98
CA ASN A 187 25.86 -21.91 -16.90
C ASN A 187 26.94 -21.06 -16.21
N ARG A 188 26.76 -20.67 -14.94
CA ARG A 188 27.80 -19.98 -14.14
C ARG A 188 28.77 -20.92 -13.45
N VAL A 189 28.38 -22.17 -13.16
CA VAL A 189 29.22 -23.16 -12.48
C VAL A 189 30.32 -23.71 -13.45
N SER A 190 30.19 -23.49 -14.77
CA SER A 190 31.15 -23.96 -15.77
C SER A 190 32.35 -23.02 -16.03
N GLU A 191 32.44 -21.87 -15.32
CA GLU A 191 33.52 -20.89 -15.51
C GLU A 191 34.48 -20.76 -14.28
N TYR A 192 34.48 -21.75 -13.35
CA TYR A 192 35.45 -21.80 -12.23
C TYR A 192 36.14 -23.14 -12.15
#